data_555e9bdb38c4e5bc30f30bcf59ec0e90
#
_entry.id   555e9bdb38c4e5bc30f30bcf59ec0e90
#
_cell.length_a   1.000
_cell.length_b   1.000
_cell.length_c   1.000
_cell.angle_alpha   90.00
_cell.angle_beta   90.00
_cell.angle_gamma   90.00
#
_symmetry.space_group_name_H-M   'P 1'
#
loop_
_entity.id
_entity.type
_entity.pdbx_description
1 polymer ?
#
loop_
_entity_poly.entity_id
_entity_poly.type
_entity_poly.pdbx_seq_one_letter_code
_entity_poly.pdbx_strand_id
1 'polypeptide(L)'
;ALFRNISYHEDRPEVIVNFINNALTMSGEKQRGVSLFVGVLDLETWQLTYCNAEHMAPLLLTDEVNHLPIDENVPIGTRPNWDFTAQEITIEKGAMLFLYTNGLALARNSKRRQYGEKMVHGAALQAMKLDPSPKPFVENIQKAIDKFVESTPQSRDMTMLVIRRTS
;
A
#
# COMPACT_ATOMS: atom_id res chain seq x y z
N ALA A 1 16.64 7.34 5.70
CA ALA A 1 17.14 8.07 6.87
C ALA A 1 16.01 8.85 7.56
N LEU A 2 15.25 9.73 6.85
CA LEU A 2 14.23 10.60 7.46
C LEU A 2 13.14 9.83 8.22
N PHE A 3 12.51 8.83 7.58
CA PHE A 3 11.47 8.01 8.22
C PHE A 3 11.97 7.36 9.51
N ARG A 4 13.14 6.72 9.45
CA ARG A 4 13.70 6.04 10.63
C ARG A 4 13.97 6.98 11.79
N ASN A 5 14.38 8.21 11.49
CA ASN A 5 14.68 9.21 12.53
C ASN A 5 13.39 9.66 13.23
N ILE A 6 12.37 10.05 12.48
CA ILE A 6 11.13 10.58 13.05
C ILE A 6 10.31 9.49 13.77
N SER A 7 10.26 8.26 13.25
CA SER A 7 9.45 7.16 13.80
C SER A 7 9.92 6.64 15.17
N TYR A 8 11.09 7.04 15.64
CA TYR A 8 11.52 6.78 17.04
C TYR A 8 10.85 7.70 18.07
N HIS A 9 10.32 8.84 17.64
CA HIS A 9 9.84 9.89 18.54
C HIS A 9 8.39 10.29 18.24
N GLU A 10 7.81 9.78 17.18
CA GLU A 10 6.47 10.13 16.73
C GLU A 10 5.75 8.87 16.22
N ASP A 11 4.53 8.66 16.69
CA ASP A 11 3.66 7.55 16.33
C ASP A 11 2.42 8.00 15.53
N ARG A 12 2.24 9.30 15.30
CA ARG A 12 1.15 9.83 14.46
C ARG A 12 1.56 9.86 13.00
N PRO A 13 0.92 9.04 12.14
CA PRO A 13 1.36 8.88 10.75
C PRO A 13 1.30 10.17 9.93
N GLU A 14 0.31 11.05 10.17
CA GLU A 14 0.19 12.35 9.49
C GLU A 14 1.36 13.29 9.85
N VAL A 15 1.83 13.24 11.09
CA VAL A 15 2.99 14.06 11.54
C VAL A 15 4.27 13.53 10.91
N ILE A 16 4.44 12.22 10.85
CA ILE A 16 5.58 11.57 10.18
C ILE A 16 5.61 11.98 8.70
N VAL A 17 4.48 11.88 8.00
CA VAL A 17 4.36 12.25 6.58
C VAL A 17 4.64 13.73 6.37
N ASN A 18 4.10 14.60 7.23
CA ASN A 18 4.36 16.05 7.18
C ASN A 18 5.85 16.38 7.35
N PHE A 19 6.51 15.77 8.32
CA PHE A 19 7.93 15.95 8.54
C PHE A 19 8.74 15.59 7.29
N ILE A 20 8.47 14.42 6.70
CA ILE A 20 9.16 13.96 5.49
C ILE A 20 8.86 14.87 4.31
N ASN A 21 7.60 15.27 4.12
CA ASN A 21 7.18 16.19 3.06
C ASN A 21 7.95 17.51 3.14
N ASN A 22 8.02 18.13 4.32
CA ASN A 22 8.69 19.41 4.50
C ASN A 22 10.21 19.29 4.30
N ALA A 23 10.82 18.21 4.76
CA ALA A 23 12.24 17.97 4.52
C ALA A 23 12.57 17.83 3.02
N LEU A 24 11.70 17.17 2.25
CA LEU A 24 11.86 17.01 0.81
C LEU A 24 11.62 18.33 0.05
N THR A 25 10.60 19.10 0.43
CA THR A 25 10.30 20.38 -0.24
C THR A 25 11.34 21.45 0.04
N MET A 26 12.00 21.43 1.21
CA MET A 26 13.07 22.36 1.56
C MET A 26 14.38 22.13 0.80
N SER A 27 14.59 20.95 0.21
CA SER A 27 15.82 20.62 -0.51
C SER A 27 16.02 21.43 -1.81
N GLY A 28 15.01 22.20 -2.25
CA GLY A 28 15.08 23.11 -3.39
C GLY A 28 15.14 22.44 -4.76
N GLU A 29 15.27 21.13 -4.84
CA GLU A 29 15.18 20.38 -6.08
C GLU A 29 13.70 20.25 -6.48
N LYS A 30 13.40 20.50 -7.76
CA LYS A 30 12.08 20.14 -8.33
C LYS A 30 11.91 18.63 -8.28
N GLN A 31 11.54 18.11 -7.12
CA GLN A 31 11.33 16.67 -6.97
C GLN A 31 10.01 16.26 -7.61
N ARG A 32 10.06 15.14 -8.30
CA ARG A 32 8.84 14.41 -8.64
C ARG A 32 8.25 13.93 -7.31
N GLY A 33 6.96 14.20 -7.10
CA GLY A 33 6.27 13.72 -5.91
C GLY A 33 6.45 12.22 -5.70
N VAL A 34 6.56 11.81 -4.45
CA VAL A 34 6.67 10.41 -4.04
C VAL A 34 5.37 10.01 -3.34
N SER A 35 4.75 8.93 -3.80
CA SER A 35 3.62 8.36 -3.09
C SER A 35 4.10 7.58 -1.86
N LEU A 36 3.42 7.75 -0.73
CA LEU A 36 3.80 7.16 0.54
C LEU A 36 2.55 6.73 1.32
N PHE A 37 2.61 5.55 1.93
CA PHE A 37 1.67 5.11 2.93
C PHE A 37 2.42 4.90 4.25
N VAL A 38 1.95 5.52 5.31
CA VAL A 38 2.46 5.31 6.68
C VAL A 38 1.31 4.82 7.53
N GLY A 39 1.52 3.73 8.23
CA GLY A 39 0.54 3.18 9.17
C GLY A 39 1.20 2.77 10.48
N VAL A 40 0.51 3.02 11.57
CA VAL A 40 0.83 2.56 12.92
C VAL A 40 -0.24 1.59 13.36
N LEU A 41 0.15 0.35 13.61
CA LEU A 41 -0.75 -0.72 14.02
C LEU A 41 -0.52 -1.03 15.50
N ASP A 42 -1.57 -0.84 16.31
CA ASP A 42 -1.61 -1.34 17.67
C ASP A 42 -1.91 -2.85 17.65
N LEU A 43 -0.95 -3.65 18.14
CA LEU A 43 -1.07 -5.12 18.11
C LEU A 43 -1.99 -5.69 19.19
N GLU A 44 -2.39 -4.92 20.19
CA GLU A 44 -3.34 -5.35 21.22
C GLU A 44 -4.78 -5.14 20.74
N THR A 45 -5.05 -3.95 20.22
CA THR A 45 -6.40 -3.55 19.76
C THR A 45 -6.67 -3.88 18.29
N TRP A 46 -5.60 -4.04 17.49
CA TRP A 46 -5.65 -4.13 16.03
C TRP A 46 -6.22 -2.87 15.36
N GLN A 47 -6.11 -1.74 16.05
CA GLN A 47 -6.39 -0.45 15.47
C GLN A 47 -5.22 -0.01 14.59
N LEU A 48 -5.51 0.32 13.35
CA LEU A 48 -4.57 0.88 12.39
C LEU A 48 -4.90 2.36 12.19
N THR A 49 -3.97 3.23 12.60
CA THR A 49 -3.98 4.66 12.25
C THR A 49 -3.05 4.85 11.06
N TYR A 50 -3.49 5.50 9.99
CA TYR A 50 -2.70 5.61 8.77
C TYR A 50 -2.90 6.93 8.04
N CYS A 51 -1.86 7.36 7.32
CA CYS A 51 -1.88 8.48 6.41
C CYS A 51 -1.44 8.01 5.03
N ASN A 52 -2.26 8.26 4.01
CA ASN A 52 -1.97 7.91 2.64
C ASN A 52 -1.68 9.17 1.81
N ALA A 53 -0.44 9.34 1.40
CA ALA A 53 0.03 10.41 0.52
C ALA A 53 0.10 9.91 -0.93
N GLU A 54 -1.06 9.77 -1.58
CA GLU A 54 -1.24 9.34 -2.98
C GLU A 54 -0.64 7.94 -3.31
N HIS A 55 -0.46 7.07 -2.31
CA HIS A 55 -0.18 5.66 -2.55
C HIS A 55 -1.46 4.94 -2.99
N MET A 56 -1.32 3.83 -3.75
CA MET A 56 -2.46 2.95 -4.04
C MET A 56 -3.22 2.61 -2.76
N ALA A 57 -4.55 2.75 -2.80
CA ALA A 57 -5.36 2.39 -1.65
C ALA A 57 -5.16 0.91 -1.32
N PRO A 58 -4.73 0.58 -0.10
CA PRO A 58 -4.62 -0.81 0.33
C PRO A 58 -5.96 -1.54 0.23
N LEU A 59 -5.91 -2.85 0.05
CA LEU A 59 -7.11 -3.69 0.09
C LEU A 59 -7.30 -4.26 1.49
N LEU A 60 -8.50 -4.14 2.02
CA LEU A 60 -8.97 -4.85 3.19
C LEU A 60 -9.79 -6.06 2.71
N LEU A 61 -9.26 -7.25 3.00
CA LEU A 61 -9.87 -8.52 2.62
C LEU A 61 -10.54 -9.15 3.85
N THR A 62 -11.81 -9.42 3.68
CA THR A 62 -12.64 -10.23 4.57
C THR A 62 -13.28 -11.33 3.72
N ASP A 63 -14.59 -11.53 3.80
CA ASP A 63 -15.34 -12.31 2.79
C ASP A 63 -15.40 -11.58 1.43
N GLU A 64 -15.16 -10.27 1.45
CA GLU A 64 -15.10 -9.38 0.31
C GLU A 64 -13.76 -8.67 0.21
N VAL A 65 -13.50 -8.05 -0.94
CA VAL A 65 -12.33 -7.21 -1.16
C VAL A 65 -12.78 -5.76 -1.27
N ASN A 66 -12.39 -4.96 -0.30
CA ASN A 66 -12.72 -3.54 -0.26
C ASN A 66 -11.44 -2.71 -0.25
N HIS A 67 -11.48 -1.51 -0.82
CA HIS A 67 -10.43 -0.53 -0.61
C HIS A 67 -10.47 0.00 0.82
N LEU A 68 -9.29 0.18 1.39
CA LEU A 68 -9.16 0.99 2.60
C LEU A 68 -9.63 2.42 2.28
N PRO A 69 -10.48 3.05 3.11
CA PRO A 69 -10.81 4.46 2.94
C PRO A 69 -9.55 5.32 2.92
N ILE A 70 -9.50 6.32 2.05
CA ILE A 70 -8.37 7.25 1.98
C ILE A 70 -8.87 8.69 1.80
N ASP A 71 -8.28 9.62 2.54
CA ASP A 71 -8.48 11.04 2.34
C ASP A 71 -7.67 11.57 1.16
N GLU A 72 -8.09 12.70 0.62
CA GLU A 72 -7.36 13.39 -0.44
C GLU A 72 -6.12 14.08 0.12
N ASN A 73 -4.99 13.37 0.09
CA ASN A 73 -3.67 13.92 0.36
C ASN A 73 -2.86 14.01 -0.95
N VAL A 74 -1.84 14.86 -0.94
CA VAL A 74 -0.92 15.01 -2.09
C VAL A 74 0.30 14.11 -1.95
N PRO A 75 1.02 13.81 -3.04
CA PRO A 75 2.31 13.12 -2.96
C PRO A 75 3.30 13.98 -2.16
N ILE A 76 4.12 13.35 -1.33
CA ILE A 76 5.14 14.05 -0.56
C ILE A 76 6.18 14.70 -1.50
N GLY A 77 6.73 15.84 -1.07
CA GLY A 77 7.71 16.62 -1.83
C GLY A 77 7.10 17.53 -2.90
N THR A 78 5.76 17.63 -3.02
CA THR A 78 5.10 18.47 -4.03
C THR A 78 4.59 19.79 -3.49
N ARG A 79 4.06 19.81 -2.28
CA ARG A 79 3.48 21.00 -1.64
C ARG A 79 4.03 21.19 -0.23
N PRO A 80 4.79 22.25 0.03
CA PRO A 80 5.25 22.55 1.38
C PRO A 80 4.06 22.88 2.29
N ASN A 81 4.17 22.50 3.56
CA ASN A 81 3.16 22.77 4.60
C ASN A 81 1.75 22.26 4.25
N TRP A 82 1.64 21.18 3.48
CA TRP A 82 0.36 20.52 3.26
C TRP A 82 -0.13 19.92 4.58
N ASP A 83 -1.41 20.09 4.89
CA ASP A 83 -2.03 19.52 6.07
C ASP A 83 -2.47 18.08 5.80
N PHE A 84 -1.55 17.13 6.04
CA PHE A 84 -1.84 15.72 5.87
C PHE A 84 -2.79 15.22 6.94
N THR A 85 -3.80 14.45 6.53
CA THR A 85 -4.79 13.87 7.42
C THR A 85 -4.55 12.36 7.60
N ALA A 86 -4.83 11.87 8.80
CA ALA A 86 -4.82 10.45 9.11
C ALA A 86 -6.23 9.91 9.29
N GLN A 87 -6.37 8.60 9.09
CA GLN A 87 -7.60 7.86 9.26
C GLN A 87 -7.36 6.65 10.16
N GLU A 88 -8.43 6.09 10.71
CA GLU A 88 -8.36 4.95 11.60
C GLU A 88 -9.34 3.87 11.15
N ILE A 89 -8.90 2.62 11.29
CA ILE A 89 -9.76 1.44 11.17
C ILE A 89 -9.35 0.40 12.22
N THR A 90 -10.26 -0.48 12.55
CA THR A 90 -9.93 -1.73 13.27
C THR A 90 -9.87 -2.87 12.27
N ILE A 91 -8.76 -3.61 12.27
CA ILE A 91 -8.62 -4.82 11.46
C ILE A 91 -9.31 -5.96 12.22
N GLU A 92 -10.42 -6.45 11.68
CA GLU A 92 -11.20 -7.50 12.28
C GLU A 92 -10.46 -8.85 12.29
N LYS A 93 -10.84 -9.72 13.23
CA LYS A 93 -10.29 -11.08 13.30
C LYS A 93 -10.52 -11.84 11.99
N GLY A 94 -9.45 -12.43 11.46
CA GLY A 94 -9.46 -13.13 10.17
C GLY A 94 -9.25 -12.23 8.97
N ALA A 95 -9.40 -10.91 9.12
CA ALA A 95 -9.17 -9.96 8.03
C ALA A 95 -7.70 -9.84 7.67
N MET A 96 -7.45 -9.42 6.44
CA MET A 96 -6.12 -9.23 5.87
C MET A 96 -6.02 -7.85 5.22
N LEU A 97 -4.97 -7.11 5.56
CA LEU A 97 -4.59 -5.87 4.89
C LEU A 97 -3.52 -6.20 3.83
N PHE A 98 -3.78 -5.82 2.59
CA PHE A 98 -2.87 -6.04 1.47
C PHE A 98 -2.49 -4.70 0.84
N LEU A 99 -1.21 -4.35 0.96
CA LEU A 99 -0.61 -3.18 0.32
C LEU A 99 0.18 -3.65 -0.90
N TYR A 100 0.09 -2.88 -1.98
CA TYR A 100 0.84 -3.18 -3.20
C TYR A 100 1.16 -1.91 -3.97
N THR A 101 2.26 -1.93 -4.71
CA THR A 101 2.64 -0.81 -5.57
C THR A 101 1.96 -0.89 -6.94
N ASN A 102 1.85 0.23 -7.60
CA ASN A 102 1.28 0.37 -8.95
C ASN A 102 1.86 -0.62 -9.99
N GLY A 103 3.07 -1.12 -9.75
CA GLY A 103 3.70 -2.10 -10.60
C GLY A 103 2.83 -3.34 -10.86
N LEU A 104 2.07 -3.78 -9.84
CA LEU A 104 1.12 -4.89 -9.99
C LEU A 104 0.04 -4.59 -11.03
N ALA A 105 -0.71 -3.51 -10.83
CA ALA A 105 -1.83 -3.16 -11.70
C ALA A 105 -1.36 -2.77 -13.11
N LEU A 106 -0.17 -2.19 -13.22
CA LEU A 106 0.40 -1.74 -14.50
C LEU A 106 1.22 -2.82 -15.22
N ALA A 107 1.35 -4.03 -14.65
CA ALA A 107 1.96 -5.17 -15.34
C ALA A 107 1.30 -5.42 -16.69
N ARG A 108 2.10 -5.72 -17.71
CA ARG A 108 1.61 -5.87 -19.09
C ARG A 108 1.95 -7.24 -19.65
N ASN A 109 1.05 -7.79 -20.44
CA ASN A 109 1.31 -8.98 -21.22
C ASN A 109 1.88 -8.66 -22.61
N SER A 110 2.19 -9.70 -23.40
CA SER A 110 2.72 -9.60 -24.78
C SER A 110 1.83 -8.79 -25.72
N LYS A 111 0.53 -8.70 -25.45
CA LYS A 111 -0.44 -7.89 -26.19
C LYS A 111 -0.56 -6.45 -25.65
N ARG A 112 0.33 -6.01 -24.78
CA ARG A 112 0.34 -4.70 -24.09
C ARG A 112 -0.91 -4.41 -23.24
N ARG A 113 -1.72 -5.41 -22.92
CA ARG A 113 -2.85 -5.26 -22.00
C ARG A 113 -2.32 -5.18 -20.58
N GLN A 114 -2.86 -4.25 -19.80
CA GLN A 114 -2.55 -4.13 -18.37
C GLN A 114 -3.30 -5.18 -17.56
N TYR A 115 -2.69 -5.62 -16.45
CA TYR A 115 -3.34 -6.49 -15.48
C TYR A 115 -4.56 -5.78 -14.88
N GLY A 116 -4.37 -4.58 -14.39
CA GLY A 116 -5.43 -3.70 -13.89
C GLY A 116 -5.92 -4.08 -12.49
N GLU A 117 -6.52 -3.13 -11.81
CA GLU A 117 -6.99 -3.29 -10.43
C GLU A 117 -8.03 -4.41 -10.28
N LYS A 118 -8.95 -4.55 -11.24
CA LYS A 118 -9.97 -5.62 -11.18
C LYS A 118 -9.34 -7.01 -11.12
N MET A 119 -8.24 -7.23 -11.84
CA MET A 119 -7.54 -8.52 -11.81
C MET A 119 -6.75 -8.66 -10.51
N VAL A 120 -6.19 -7.57 -9.96
CA VAL A 120 -5.56 -7.59 -8.63
C VAL A 120 -6.59 -7.99 -7.57
N HIS A 121 -7.78 -7.38 -7.57
CA HIS A 121 -8.87 -7.73 -6.63
C HIS A 121 -9.29 -9.20 -6.77
N GLY A 122 -9.50 -9.66 -7.99
CA GLY A 122 -9.87 -11.05 -8.27
C GLY A 122 -8.81 -12.04 -7.79
N ALA A 123 -7.53 -11.74 -8.06
CA ALA A 123 -6.41 -12.54 -7.61
C ALA A 123 -6.28 -12.55 -6.08
N ALA A 124 -6.47 -11.40 -5.43
CA ALA A 124 -6.44 -11.28 -3.97
C ALA A 124 -7.55 -12.12 -3.32
N LEU A 125 -8.79 -12.01 -3.81
CA LEU A 125 -9.90 -12.80 -3.31
C LEU A 125 -9.67 -14.30 -3.50
N GLN A 126 -9.16 -14.71 -4.65
CA GLN A 126 -8.84 -16.10 -4.94
C GLN A 126 -7.71 -16.62 -4.05
N ALA A 127 -6.63 -15.85 -3.88
CA ALA A 127 -5.51 -16.21 -3.05
C ALA A 127 -5.92 -16.39 -1.59
N MET A 128 -6.76 -15.50 -1.06
CA MET A 128 -7.30 -15.58 0.30
C MET A 128 -8.16 -16.83 0.51
N LYS A 129 -8.98 -17.21 -0.49
CA LYS A 129 -9.82 -18.42 -0.42
C LYS A 129 -9.00 -19.71 -0.50
N LEU A 130 -7.88 -19.69 -1.21
CA LEU A 130 -7.00 -20.85 -1.36
C LEU A 130 -6.19 -21.12 -0.09
N ASP A 131 -5.49 -20.11 0.38
CA ASP A 131 -4.72 -20.13 1.63
C ASP A 131 -4.54 -18.70 2.14
N PRO A 132 -5.20 -18.33 3.25
CA PRO A 132 -5.11 -16.98 3.81
C PRO A 132 -3.82 -16.73 4.60
N SER A 133 -2.86 -17.67 4.61
CA SER A 133 -1.56 -17.42 5.23
C SER A 133 -0.77 -16.40 4.41
N PRO A 134 -0.08 -15.43 5.04
CA PRO A 134 0.56 -14.32 4.33
C PRO A 134 1.50 -14.74 3.20
N LYS A 135 2.38 -15.72 3.45
CA LYS A 135 3.35 -16.18 2.44
C LYS A 135 2.66 -16.86 1.24
N PRO A 136 1.81 -17.90 1.42
CA PRO A 136 1.05 -18.50 0.33
C PRO A 136 0.18 -17.49 -0.44
N PHE A 137 -0.42 -16.53 0.27
CA PHE A 137 -1.21 -15.47 -0.37
C PHE A 137 -0.35 -14.69 -1.39
N VAL A 138 0.81 -14.18 -0.98
CA VAL A 138 1.73 -13.44 -1.86
C VAL A 138 2.21 -14.31 -3.02
N GLU A 139 2.56 -15.57 -2.77
CA GLU A 139 2.98 -16.52 -3.81
C GLU A 139 1.87 -16.78 -4.84
N ASN A 140 0.61 -16.87 -4.42
CA ASN A 140 -0.52 -17.05 -5.32
C ASN A 140 -0.80 -15.81 -6.18
N ILE A 141 -0.66 -14.60 -5.60
CA ILE A 141 -0.71 -13.35 -6.37
C ILE A 141 0.41 -13.32 -7.41
N GLN A 142 1.64 -13.65 -7.01
CA GLN A 142 2.78 -13.68 -7.93
C GLN A 142 2.54 -14.64 -9.09
N LYS A 143 2.10 -15.87 -8.81
CA LYS A 143 1.75 -16.85 -9.86
C LYS A 143 0.68 -16.35 -10.83
N ALA A 144 -0.33 -15.62 -10.33
CA ALA A 144 -1.38 -15.06 -11.17
C ALA A 144 -0.84 -13.97 -12.12
N ILE A 145 0.09 -13.15 -11.63
CA ILE A 145 0.77 -12.13 -12.44
C ILE A 145 1.69 -12.78 -13.46
N ASP A 146 2.54 -13.73 -13.04
CA ASP A 146 3.48 -14.43 -13.92
C ASP A 146 2.75 -15.11 -15.09
N LYS A 147 1.60 -15.74 -14.79
CA LYS A 147 0.74 -16.33 -15.81
C LYS A 147 0.18 -15.31 -16.78
N PHE A 148 -0.12 -14.10 -16.33
CA PHE A 148 -0.67 -13.05 -17.19
C PHE A 148 0.40 -12.40 -18.05
N VAL A 149 1.58 -12.10 -17.50
CA VAL A 149 2.66 -11.42 -18.24
C VAL A 149 3.41 -12.36 -19.16
N GLU A 150 3.32 -13.68 -18.92
CA GLU A 150 4.02 -14.70 -19.69
C GLU A 150 5.54 -14.44 -19.71
N SER A 151 6.11 -14.24 -20.92
CA SER A 151 7.52 -13.91 -21.13
C SER A 151 7.80 -12.40 -21.24
N THR A 152 6.81 -11.55 -20.98
CA THR A 152 6.98 -10.09 -21.11
C THR A 152 7.85 -9.57 -19.97
N PRO A 153 8.95 -8.84 -20.25
CA PRO A 153 9.79 -8.28 -19.20
C PRO A 153 9.01 -7.32 -18.28
N GLN A 154 9.25 -7.42 -16.99
CA GLN A 154 8.68 -6.52 -16.01
C GLN A 154 9.15 -5.08 -16.26
N SER A 155 8.22 -4.14 -16.37
CA SER A 155 8.49 -2.74 -16.68
C SER A 155 8.58 -1.83 -15.44
N ARG A 156 8.13 -2.32 -14.29
CA ARG A 156 8.10 -1.59 -13.01
C ARG A 156 8.33 -2.56 -11.86
N ASP A 157 8.94 -2.04 -10.80
CA ASP A 157 9.09 -2.80 -9.56
C ASP A 157 7.72 -3.09 -8.93
N MET A 158 7.59 -4.30 -8.39
CA MET A 158 6.39 -4.75 -7.70
C MET A 158 6.75 -5.03 -6.25
N THR A 159 6.04 -4.38 -5.34
CA THR A 159 6.17 -4.63 -3.91
C THR A 159 4.81 -5.03 -3.35
N MET A 160 4.80 -6.03 -2.50
CA MET A 160 3.61 -6.51 -1.81
C MET A 160 3.90 -6.64 -0.32
N LEU A 161 2.98 -6.17 0.51
CA LEU A 161 3.00 -6.33 1.96
C LEU A 161 1.65 -6.83 2.42
N VAL A 162 1.66 -7.84 3.27
CA VAL A 162 0.44 -8.46 3.81
C VAL A 162 0.51 -8.50 5.33
N ILE A 163 -0.55 -8.04 5.97
CA ILE A 163 -0.76 -8.16 7.42
C ILE A 163 -2.08 -8.90 7.61
N ARG A 164 -2.08 -9.95 8.43
CA ARG A 164 -3.29 -10.71 8.75
C ARG A 164 -3.49 -10.79 10.25
N ARG A 165 -4.70 -10.46 10.70
CA ARG A 165 -5.10 -10.72 12.08
C ARG A 165 -5.56 -12.17 12.23
N THR A 166 -4.89 -12.95 13.09
CA THR A 166 -5.18 -14.38 13.32
C THR A 166 -5.91 -14.64 14.64
N SER A 167 -5.76 -13.76 15.61
CA SER A 167 -6.33 -13.88 16.98
C SER A 167 -7.11 -12.62 17.36
#